data_9b21ea8648b3d3164d57c3ab30e26325
#
_entry.id   9b21ea8648b3d3164d57c3ab30e26325
#
_cell.length_a   1.000
_cell.length_b   1.000
_cell.length_c   1.000
_cell.angle_alpha   90.00
_cell.angle_beta   90.00
_cell.angle_gamma   90.00
#
_symmetry.space_group_name_H-M   'P 1'
#
loop_
_entity.id
_entity.type
_entity.pdbx_description
1 polymer ?
#
loop_
_entity_poly.entity_id
_entity_poly.type
_entity_poly.pdbx_seq_one_letter_code
_entity_poly.pdbx_strand_id
1 'polypeptide(L)'
;MNKLTDIKGIIFDYGGTIDTNSRHWAEVLWEKYATYEVPVSKADFRDAYVHGERTLARVPLVKPEHNFHDVLRIKTDIQINWLIEQGKLDAQKASEQGYASKIADSCYEYVLNVLKRTRPVVQKLSEHYKLVLVSN
;
A
#
# COMPACT_ATOMS: atom_id res chain seq x y z
N MET A 1 5.29 16.65 -28.41
CA MET A 1 6.09 15.49 -28.13
C MET A 1 5.76 14.33 -29.05
N ASN A 2 6.54 14.24 -30.07
CA ASN A 2 6.34 13.22 -31.09
C ASN A 2 6.95 11.86 -30.73
N LYS A 3 7.68 11.80 -29.64
CA LYS A 3 8.38 10.58 -29.23
C LYS A 3 7.46 9.41 -28.92
N LEU A 4 6.19 9.68 -28.64
CA LEU A 4 5.22 8.62 -28.35
C LEU A 4 5.00 7.67 -29.53
N THR A 5 5.24 8.13 -30.76
CA THR A 5 5.10 7.28 -31.94
C THR A 5 6.16 6.19 -32.01
N ASP A 6 7.33 6.44 -31.39
CA ASP A 6 8.44 5.48 -31.37
C ASP A 6 8.46 4.63 -30.10
N ILE A 7 7.61 4.92 -29.13
CA ILE A 7 7.56 4.22 -27.86
C ILE A 7 6.69 2.96 -28.01
N LYS A 8 7.28 1.81 -27.70
CA LYS A 8 6.56 0.52 -27.77
C LYS A 8 5.88 0.15 -26.45
N GLY A 9 6.20 0.85 -25.37
CA GLY A 9 5.60 0.63 -24.07
C GLY A 9 5.76 1.85 -23.18
N ILE A 10 4.87 1.95 -22.21
CA ILE A 10 4.88 3.01 -21.20
C ILE A 10 4.96 2.35 -19.84
N ILE A 11 5.86 2.84 -18.97
CA ILE A 11 6.03 2.34 -17.61
C ILE A 11 5.45 3.36 -16.66
N PHE A 12 4.52 2.92 -15.80
CA PHE A 12 3.95 3.73 -14.74
C PHE A 12 4.52 3.29 -13.40
N ASP A 13 4.85 4.26 -12.56
CA ASP A 13 5.17 4.01 -11.16
C ASP A 13 3.83 3.79 -10.44
N TYR A 14 3.52 2.55 -10.11
CA TYR A 14 2.24 2.19 -9.49
C TYR A 14 2.19 2.63 -8.04
N GLY A 15 3.26 2.35 -7.27
CA GLY A 15 3.29 2.68 -5.86
C GLY A 15 3.41 4.18 -5.63
N GLY A 16 2.37 4.79 -5.05
CA GLY A 16 2.35 6.22 -4.75
C GLY A 16 1.94 7.11 -5.90
N THR A 17 1.72 6.58 -7.10
CA THR A 17 1.29 7.38 -8.26
C THR A 17 -0.09 6.98 -8.74
N ILE A 18 -0.26 5.76 -9.18
CA ILE A 18 -1.55 5.29 -9.70
C ILE A 18 -2.46 4.84 -8.57
N ASP A 19 -1.93 4.06 -7.63
CA ASP A 19 -2.72 3.44 -6.56
C ASP A 19 -3.14 4.41 -5.48
N THR A 20 -2.37 5.45 -5.20
CA THR A 20 -2.63 6.40 -4.12
C THR A 20 -2.83 7.84 -4.58
N ASN A 21 -2.99 8.08 -5.88
CA ASN A 21 -3.15 9.41 -6.45
C ASN A 21 -1.99 10.34 -6.06
N SER A 22 -0.76 9.84 -6.20
CA SER A 22 0.51 10.53 -5.92
C SER A 22 0.79 10.79 -4.43
N ARG A 23 0.02 10.21 -3.53
CA ARG A 23 0.30 10.28 -2.10
C ARG A 23 1.27 9.18 -1.69
N HIS A 24 2.20 9.49 -0.81
CA HIS A 24 3.11 8.48 -0.27
C HIS A 24 2.35 7.47 0.59
N TRP A 25 2.69 6.19 0.46
CA TRP A 25 1.99 5.13 1.20
C TRP A 25 2.04 5.33 2.72
N ALA A 26 3.13 5.87 3.25
CA ALA A 26 3.21 6.16 4.67
C ALA A 26 2.12 7.15 5.12
N GLU A 27 1.79 8.15 4.28
CA GLU A 27 0.73 9.10 4.60
C GLU A 27 -0.65 8.42 4.59
N VAL A 28 -0.91 7.59 3.59
CA VAL A 28 -2.18 6.88 3.47
C VAL A 28 -2.37 5.95 4.66
N LEU A 29 -1.35 5.19 5.01
CA LEU A 29 -1.41 4.28 6.15
C LEU A 29 -1.61 5.02 7.47
N TRP A 30 -0.85 6.11 7.69
CA TRP A 30 -1.00 6.90 8.92
C TRP A 30 -2.41 7.45 9.07
N GLU A 31 -3.00 7.90 7.97
CA GLU A 31 -4.38 8.37 7.97
C GLU A 31 -5.34 7.26 8.44
N LYS A 32 -5.11 6.01 8.02
CA LYS A 32 -5.95 4.88 8.44
C LYS A 32 -5.71 4.50 9.89
N TYR A 33 -4.47 4.57 10.36
CA TYR A 33 -4.17 4.40 11.79
C TYR A 33 -4.94 5.42 12.62
N ALA A 34 -4.96 6.68 12.19
CA ALA A 34 -5.69 7.74 12.88
C ALA A 34 -7.21 7.51 12.82
N THR A 35 -7.73 7.07 11.68
CA THR A 35 -9.15 6.79 11.48
C THR A 35 -9.66 5.75 12.47
N TYR A 36 -8.89 4.70 12.71
CA TYR A 36 -9.26 3.64 13.65
C TYR A 36 -8.72 3.86 15.06
N GLU A 37 -8.17 5.05 15.30
CA GLU A 37 -7.69 5.46 16.62
C GLU A 37 -6.69 4.47 17.24
N VAL A 38 -5.78 3.95 16.42
CA VAL A 38 -4.71 3.09 16.90
C VAL A 38 -3.83 3.89 17.86
N PRO A 39 -3.68 3.45 19.13
CA PRO A 39 -3.02 4.26 20.16
C PRO A 39 -1.50 4.21 20.07
N VAL A 40 -0.94 4.68 18.97
CA VAL A 40 0.50 4.77 18.75
C VAL A 40 0.84 6.17 18.24
N SER A 41 2.06 6.64 18.55
CA SER A 41 2.52 7.92 18.05
C SER A 41 2.87 7.81 16.56
N LYS A 42 2.91 8.94 15.88
CA LYS A 42 3.33 9.00 14.48
C LYS A 42 4.78 8.51 14.33
N ALA A 43 5.64 8.79 15.30
CA ALA A 43 7.02 8.32 15.28
C ALA A 43 7.10 6.80 15.37
N ASP A 44 6.33 6.20 16.27
CA ASP A 44 6.28 4.74 16.41
C ASP A 44 5.68 4.09 15.17
N PHE A 45 4.64 4.68 14.59
CA PHE A 45 4.09 4.21 13.32
C PHE A 45 5.15 4.24 12.21
N ARG A 46 5.91 5.33 12.13
CA ARG A 46 6.96 5.45 11.09
C ARG A 46 8.00 4.36 11.22
N ASP A 47 8.42 4.07 12.45
CA ASP A 47 9.36 2.97 12.71
C ASP A 47 8.78 1.62 12.29
N ALA A 48 7.51 1.39 12.60
CA ALA A 48 6.82 0.17 12.17
C ALA A 48 6.73 0.07 10.64
N TYR A 49 6.44 1.17 9.98
CA TYR A 49 6.38 1.23 8.52
C TYR A 49 7.73 0.88 7.90
N VAL A 50 8.80 1.49 8.38
CA VAL A 50 10.16 1.22 7.88
C VAL A 50 10.53 -0.24 8.12
N HIS A 51 10.23 -0.77 9.30
CA HIS A 51 10.46 -2.18 9.62
C HIS A 51 9.73 -3.09 8.64
N GLY A 52 8.47 -2.80 8.36
CA GLY A 52 7.65 -3.58 7.43
C GLY A 52 8.24 -3.59 6.02
N GLU A 53 8.63 -2.42 5.52
CA GLU A 53 9.22 -2.32 4.18
C GLU A 53 10.55 -3.07 4.09
N ARG A 54 11.39 -2.97 5.11
CA ARG A 54 12.66 -3.70 5.18
C ARG A 54 12.45 -5.21 5.25
N THR A 55 11.46 -5.64 6.01
CA THR A 55 11.12 -7.07 6.12
C THR A 55 10.69 -7.63 4.77
N LEU A 56 9.81 -6.92 4.06
CA LEU A 56 9.34 -7.35 2.75
C LEU A 56 10.45 -7.37 1.71
N ALA A 57 11.44 -6.49 1.85
CA ALA A 57 12.59 -6.46 0.95
C ALA A 57 13.53 -7.66 1.16
N ARG A 58 13.59 -8.22 2.37
CA ARG A 58 14.53 -9.29 2.73
C ARG A 58 13.90 -10.68 2.73
N VAL A 59 12.63 -10.77 3.09
CA VAL A 59 11.94 -12.06 3.24
C VAL A 59 10.87 -12.18 2.16
N PRO A 60 10.84 -13.26 1.37
CA PRO A 60 9.87 -13.41 0.27
C PRO A 60 8.49 -13.80 0.79
N LEU A 61 7.85 -12.91 1.52
CA LEU A 61 6.51 -13.12 2.07
C LEU A 61 5.41 -12.91 1.02
N VAL A 62 5.67 -12.04 0.04
CA VAL A 62 4.72 -11.80 -1.05
C VAL A 62 5.01 -12.80 -2.16
N LYS A 63 3.99 -13.57 -2.52
CA LYS A 63 4.08 -14.62 -3.53
C LYS A 63 3.29 -14.26 -4.79
N PRO A 64 3.60 -14.89 -5.94
CA PRO A 64 2.89 -14.57 -7.19
C PRO A 64 1.38 -14.75 -7.12
N GLU A 65 0.89 -15.67 -6.29
CA GLU A 65 -0.55 -15.91 -6.12
C GLU A 65 -1.26 -14.86 -5.26
N HIS A 66 -0.51 -14.00 -4.56
CA HIS A 66 -1.11 -12.94 -3.74
C HIS A 66 -1.65 -11.81 -4.60
N ASN A 67 -2.88 -11.36 -4.31
CA ASN A 67 -3.42 -10.15 -4.92
C ASN A 67 -2.98 -8.92 -4.12
N PHE A 68 -3.36 -7.73 -4.58
CA PHE A 68 -2.97 -6.49 -3.92
C PHE A 68 -3.51 -6.37 -2.49
N HIS A 69 -4.73 -6.84 -2.26
CA HIS A 69 -5.33 -6.84 -0.92
C HIS A 69 -4.52 -7.73 0.03
N ASP A 70 -4.07 -8.89 -0.46
CA ASP A 70 -3.22 -9.79 0.33
C ASP A 70 -1.91 -9.11 0.73
N VAL A 71 -1.30 -8.37 -0.19
CA VAL A 71 -0.06 -7.63 0.08
C VAL A 71 -0.28 -6.57 1.16
N LEU A 72 -1.37 -5.82 1.08
CA LEU A 72 -1.71 -4.83 2.11
C LEU A 72 -1.90 -5.50 3.47
N ARG A 73 -2.54 -6.65 3.50
CA ARG A 73 -2.75 -7.38 4.74
C ARG A 73 -1.43 -7.86 5.34
N ILE A 74 -0.52 -8.35 4.52
CA ILE A 74 0.81 -8.76 4.98
C ILE A 74 1.55 -7.55 5.57
N LYS A 75 1.53 -6.41 4.90
CA LYS A 75 2.17 -5.19 5.39
C LYS A 75 1.62 -4.75 6.74
N THR A 76 0.32 -4.67 6.87
CA THR A 76 -0.31 -4.21 8.11
C THR A 76 -0.09 -5.20 9.26
N ASP A 77 -0.12 -6.50 8.98
CA ASP A 77 0.19 -7.52 9.98
C ASP A 77 1.62 -7.35 10.51
N ILE A 78 2.60 -7.13 9.64
CA ILE A 78 3.98 -6.92 10.05
C ILE A 78 4.09 -5.68 10.95
N GLN A 79 3.47 -4.58 10.55
CA GLN A 79 3.50 -3.33 11.30
C GLN A 79 2.87 -3.47 12.68
N ILE A 80 1.68 -4.02 12.75
CA ILE A 80 0.95 -4.18 14.02
C ILE A 80 1.70 -5.14 14.93
N ASN A 81 2.16 -6.27 14.42
CA ASN A 81 2.91 -7.25 15.22
C ASN A 81 4.22 -6.65 15.76
N TRP A 82 4.92 -5.86 14.96
CA TRP A 82 6.13 -5.18 15.42
C TRP A 82 5.84 -4.21 16.56
N LEU A 83 4.76 -3.43 16.42
CA LEU A 83 4.35 -2.50 17.48
C LEU A 83 4.02 -3.22 18.79
N ILE A 84 3.39 -4.39 18.68
CA ILE A 84 3.10 -5.23 19.84
C ILE A 84 4.40 -5.74 20.48
N GLU A 85 5.32 -6.24 19.67
CA GLU A 85 6.62 -6.76 20.13
C GLU A 85 7.45 -5.68 20.82
N GLN A 86 7.36 -4.44 20.36
CA GLN A 86 8.09 -3.31 20.94
C GLN A 86 7.39 -2.72 22.17
N GLY A 87 6.26 -3.28 22.58
CA GLY A 87 5.50 -2.77 23.72
C GLY A 87 4.78 -1.46 23.46
N LYS A 88 4.60 -1.09 22.20
CA LYS A 88 3.92 0.15 21.80
C LYS A 88 2.43 -0.02 21.63
N LEU A 89 1.94 -1.25 21.52
CA LEU A 89 0.54 -1.56 21.29
C LEU A 89 0.17 -2.82 22.06
N ASP A 90 -0.99 -2.81 22.71
CA ASP A 90 -1.50 -3.95 23.43
C ASP A 90 -2.01 -5.03 22.48
N ALA A 91 -1.53 -6.27 22.65
CA ALA A 91 -1.86 -7.38 21.76
C ALA A 91 -3.36 -7.72 21.81
N GLN A 92 -3.95 -7.71 23.00
CA GLN A 92 -5.37 -8.04 23.17
C GLN A 92 -6.25 -6.99 22.49
N LYS A 93 -5.95 -5.71 22.70
CA LYS A 93 -6.68 -4.62 22.07
C LYS A 93 -6.56 -4.67 20.54
N ALA A 94 -5.35 -4.92 20.03
CA ALA A 94 -5.13 -5.04 18.59
C ALA A 94 -5.96 -6.16 17.98
N SER A 95 -6.05 -7.30 18.66
CA SER A 95 -6.83 -8.44 18.22
C SER A 95 -8.34 -8.15 18.27
N GLU A 96 -8.81 -7.60 19.39
CA GLU A 96 -10.23 -7.27 19.56
C GLU A 96 -10.72 -6.25 18.57
N GLN A 97 -9.92 -5.23 18.28
CA GLN A 97 -10.26 -4.16 17.35
C GLN A 97 -10.01 -4.54 15.90
N GLY A 98 -9.20 -5.56 15.64
CA GLY A 98 -8.88 -6.00 14.30
C GLY A 98 -8.15 -4.91 13.48
N TYR A 99 -7.21 -4.21 14.08
CA TYR A 99 -6.54 -3.07 13.46
C TYR A 99 -5.91 -3.41 12.10
N ALA A 100 -5.14 -4.51 12.04
CA ALA A 100 -4.46 -4.88 10.81
C ALA A 100 -5.44 -5.09 9.67
N SER A 101 -6.53 -5.82 9.93
CA SER A 101 -7.58 -6.10 8.96
C SER A 101 -8.27 -4.83 8.48
N LYS A 102 -8.69 -4.00 9.43
CA LYS A 102 -9.41 -2.75 9.13
C LYS A 102 -8.57 -1.79 8.32
N ILE A 103 -7.31 -1.64 8.70
CA ILE A 103 -6.37 -0.75 8.00
C ILE A 103 -6.15 -1.25 6.58
N ALA A 104 -5.89 -2.54 6.40
CA ALA A 104 -5.68 -3.14 5.07
C ALA A 104 -6.92 -2.96 4.18
N ASP A 105 -8.11 -3.24 4.72
CA ASP A 105 -9.36 -3.09 3.97
C ASP A 105 -9.61 -1.65 3.57
N SER A 106 -9.36 -0.72 4.48
CA SER A 106 -9.55 0.71 4.21
C SER A 106 -8.57 1.23 3.16
N CYS A 107 -7.32 0.78 3.22
CA CYS A 107 -6.32 1.11 2.20
C CYS A 107 -6.71 0.54 0.83
N TYR A 108 -7.23 -0.67 0.82
CA TYR A 108 -7.69 -1.31 -0.42
C TYR A 108 -8.85 -0.54 -1.05
N GLU A 109 -9.83 -0.13 -0.25
CA GLU A 109 -10.93 0.70 -0.72
C GLU A 109 -10.45 2.05 -1.28
N TYR A 110 -9.48 2.66 -0.60
CA TYR A 110 -8.88 3.90 -1.07
C TYR A 110 -8.28 3.72 -2.48
N VAL A 111 -7.52 2.66 -2.67
CA VAL A 111 -6.89 2.35 -3.96
C VAL A 111 -7.95 2.08 -5.03
N LEU A 112 -8.99 1.32 -4.71
CA LEU A 112 -10.07 1.06 -5.67
C LEU A 112 -10.75 2.35 -6.12
N ASN A 113 -10.97 3.29 -5.21
CA ASN A 113 -11.56 4.58 -5.54
C ASN A 113 -10.65 5.41 -6.42
N VAL A 114 -9.34 5.39 -6.16
CA VAL A 114 -8.36 6.08 -7.00
C VAL A 114 -8.33 5.45 -8.40
N LEU A 115 -8.29 4.13 -8.48
CA LEU A 115 -8.24 3.41 -9.75
C LEU A 115 -9.48 3.65 -10.61
N LYS A 116 -10.65 3.84 -9.99
CA LYS A 116 -11.86 4.19 -10.74
C LYS A 116 -11.70 5.49 -11.53
N ARG A 117 -10.91 6.44 -11.01
CA ARG A 117 -10.65 7.71 -11.69
C ARG A 117 -9.55 7.60 -12.73
N THR A 118 -8.56 6.74 -12.52
CA THR A 118 -7.42 6.60 -13.42
C THR A 118 -7.62 5.53 -14.49
N ARG A 119 -8.54 4.58 -14.27
CA ARG A 119 -8.81 3.48 -15.20
C ARG A 119 -9.04 3.94 -16.64
N PRO A 120 -9.88 4.95 -16.93
CA PRO A 120 -10.11 5.37 -18.31
C PRO A 120 -8.83 5.84 -19.00
N VAL A 121 -7.95 6.53 -18.29
CA VAL A 121 -6.68 7.01 -18.84
C VAL A 121 -5.76 5.84 -19.16
N VAL A 122 -5.58 4.93 -18.20
CA VAL A 122 -4.73 3.74 -18.38
C VAL A 122 -5.27 2.86 -19.51
N GLN A 123 -6.57 2.65 -19.57
CA GLN A 123 -7.20 1.84 -20.61
C GLN A 123 -7.00 2.47 -21.99
N LYS A 124 -7.18 3.77 -22.10
CA LYS A 124 -6.99 4.48 -23.37
C LYS A 124 -5.55 4.35 -23.86
N LEU A 125 -4.58 4.46 -22.98
CA LEU A 125 -3.17 4.29 -23.33
C LEU A 125 -2.86 2.85 -23.74
N SER A 126 -3.49 1.86 -23.11
CA SER A 126 -3.25 0.45 -23.43
C SER A 126 -3.76 0.04 -24.82
N GLU A 127 -4.67 0.81 -25.41
CA GLU A 127 -5.15 0.58 -26.77
C GLU A 127 -4.07 0.88 -27.81
N HIS A 128 -3.10 1.73 -27.46
CA HIS A 128 -2.06 2.19 -28.37
C HIS A 128 -0.65 1.72 -28.00
N TYR A 129 -0.41 1.43 -26.72
CA TYR A 129 0.92 1.12 -26.19
C TYR A 129 0.85 -0.06 -25.24
N LYS A 130 1.94 -0.83 -25.23
CA LYS A 130 2.10 -1.85 -24.20
C LYS A 130 2.42 -1.16 -22.88
N LEU A 131 1.61 -1.41 -21.85
CA LEU A 131 1.78 -0.79 -20.54
C LEU A 131 2.46 -1.75 -19.57
N VAL A 132 3.37 -1.20 -18.77
CA VAL A 132 4.01 -1.92 -17.67
C VAL A 132 3.81 -1.09 -16.40
N LEU A 133 3.21 -1.71 -15.39
CA LEU A 133 3.02 -1.07 -14.10
C LEU A 133 4.16 -1.47 -13.15
N VAL A 134 4.81 -0.47 -12.57
CA VAL A 134 5.91 -0.67 -11.63
C VAL A 134 5.43 -0.30 -10.22
N SER A 135 5.61 -1.22 -9.27
CA SER A 135 5.24 -1.00 -7.87
C SER A 135 6.48 -1.12 -6.99
N ASN A 136 6.63 -0.18 -6.10
CA ASN A 136 7.68 -0.20 -5.09
C ASN A 136 7.26 -0.97 -3.85
#